data_59585f2e7ff2e69ee68c8da8c85c63b0
#
_entry.id   59585f2e7ff2e69ee68c8da8c85c63b0
#
_cell.length_a   1.000
_cell.length_b   1.000
_cell.length_c   1.000
_cell.angle_alpha   90.00
_cell.angle_beta   90.00
_cell.angle_gamma   90.00
#
_symmetry.space_group_name_H-M   'P 1'
#
loop_
_entity.id
_entity.type
_entity.pdbx_description
1 polymer ?
#
loop_
_entity_poly.entity_id
_entity_poly.type
_entity_poly.pdbx_seq_one_letter_code
_entity_poly.pdbx_strand_id
1 'polypeptide(L)'
;MEIYNTLTRKKGAFEPRKDKKINMFVCGPTVYDYIHIGNARTFVVFDVVAKYLRYRGYDVNYIQNITDIDNKIIERAQKEGVDSLEYAKKYSDIFKEDMQALGVTSPEYKNATDHIPEVIKQV
;
A
#
# COMPACT_ATOMS: atom_id res chain seq x y z
N MET A 1 16.77 -10.59 13.92
CA MET A 1 16.58 -9.26 13.30
C MET A 1 16.01 -8.31 14.34
N GLU A 2 16.52 -7.08 14.39
CA GLU A 2 15.97 -6.05 15.28
C GLU A 2 15.22 -5.00 14.46
N ILE A 3 14.06 -4.58 14.95
CA ILE A 3 13.23 -3.55 14.34
C ILE A 3 12.94 -2.46 15.37
N TYR A 4 12.91 -1.20 14.93
CA TYR A 4 12.43 -0.10 15.76
C TYR A 4 10.91 -0.18 15.85
N ASN A 5 10.40 -0.20 17.08
CA ASN A 5 8.97 -0.22 17.36
C ASN A 5 8.54 1.15 17.90
N THR A 6 7.70 1.85 17.16
CA THR A 6 7.21 3.19 17.51
C THR A 6 6.40 3.18 18.81
N LEU A 7 5.68 2.10 19.11
CA LEU A 7 4.90 1.98 20.35
C LEU A 7 5.80 1.94 21.59
N THR A 8 6.88 1.17 21.53
CA THR A 8 7.85 1.05 22.64
C THR A 8 8.97 2.08 22.58
N ARG A 9 9.12 2.77 21.43
CA ARG A 9 10.21 3.72 21.12
C ARG A 9 11.61 3.12 21.25
N LYS A 10 11.75 1.81 21.04
CA LYS A 10 13.02 1.08 21.17
C LYS A 10 13.23 0.14 19.99
N LYS A 11 14.49 -0.14 19.66
CA LYS A 11 14.84 -1.30 18.87
C LYS A 11 14.75 -2.56 19.73
N GLY A 12 14.20 -3.61 19.17
CA GLY A 12 14.08 -4.91 19.84
C GLY A 12 14.05 -6.05 18.85
N ALA A 13 14.18 -7.25 19.35
CA ALA A 13 14.02 -8.47 18.56
C ALA A 13 12.66 -8.48 17.88
N PHE A 14 12.66 -8.80 16.60
CA PHE A 14 11.42 -8.99 15.87
C PHE A 14 10.86 -10.39 16.15
N GLU A 15 9.70 -10.45 16.77
CA GLU A 15 8.97 -11.67 17.08
C GLU A 15 7.61 -11.64 16.37
N PRO A 16 7.34 -12.55 15.43
CA PRO A 16 6.04 -12.64 14.79
C PRO A 16 4.97 -13.14 15.78
N ARG A 17 3.72 -12.67 15.64
CA ARG A 17 2.60 -13.10 16.51
C ARG A 17 2.23 -14.58 16.33
N LYS A 18 2.50 -15.16 15.18
CA LYS A 18 2.31 -16.56 14.84
C LYS A 18 3.60 -17.11 14.27
N ASP A 19 3.89 -18.37 14.53
CA ASP A 19 5.11 -19.00 14.03
C ASP A 19 5.23 -18.80 12.52
N LYS A 20 6.33 -18.18 12.10
CA LYS A 20 6.73 -17.88 10.72
C LYS A 20 5.72 -17.11 9.85
N LYS A 21 4.56 -16.70 10.38
CA LYS A 21 3.55 -15.92 9.63
C LYS A 21 3.57 -14.44 10.00
N ILE A 22 3.67 -13.59 8.99
CA ILE A 22 3.69 -12.13 9.13
C ILE A 22 2.59 -11.54 8.27
N ASN A 23 1.68 -10.79 8.91
CA ASN A 23 0.79 -9.89 8.20
C ASN A 23 1.40 -8.49 8.23
N MET A 24 1.69 -7.95 7.06
CA MET A 24 2.29 -6.65 6.86
C MET A 24 1.30 -5.77 6.10
N PHE A 25 1.03 -4.58 6.63
CA PHE A 25 0.22 -3.57 5.97
C PHE A 25 1.04 -2.29 5.82
N VAL A 26 1.03 -1.73 4.62
CA VAL A 26 1.64 -0.43 4.33
C VAL A 26 0.60 0.45 3.66
N CYS A 27 0.41 1.65 4.19
CA CYS A 27 -0.49 2.62 3.60
C CYS A 27 -0.05 2.96 2.17
N GLY A 28 -0.95 2.81 1.22
CA GLY A 28 -0.71 3.08 -0.18
C GLY A 28 -1.07 4.51 -0.59
N PRO A 29 -1.04 4.81 -1.88
CA PRO A 29 -1.34 6.14 -2.40
C PRO A 29 -2.84 6.43 -2.46
N THR A 30 -3.18 7.73 -2.46
CA THR A 30 -4.43 8.22 -3.02
C THR A 30 -4.19 8.54 -4.50
N VAL A 31 -4.93 7.89 -5.38
CA VAL A 31 -4.67 7.89 -6.83
C VAL A 31 -5.38 9.04 -7.55
N TYR A 32 -5.00 10.26 -7.19
CA TYR A 32 -5.50 11.50 -7.82
C TYR A 32 -4.50 12.13 -8.80
N ASP A 33 -3.27 11.63 -8.87
CA ASP A 33 -2.20 12.12 -9.73
C ASP A 33 -1.07 11.08 -9.81
N TYR A 34 -0.03 11.33 -10.62
CA TYR A 34 1.20 10.55 -10.61
C TYR A 34 1.83 10.52 -9.21
N ILE A 35 2.44 9.40 -8.85
CA ILE A 35 3.12 9.31 -7.57
C ILE A 35 4.39 10.18 -7.56
N HIS A 36 4.68 10.77 -6.40
CA HIS A 36 5.93 11.47 -6.20
C HIS A 36 7.04 10.49 -5.79
N ILE A 37 8.28 10.76 -6.20
CA ILE A 37 9.45 9.92 -5.88
C ILE A 37 9.59 9.65 -4.37
N GLY A 38 9.15 10.57 -3.52
CA GLY A 38 9.14 10.39 -2.07
C GLY A 38 8.24 9.25 -1.62
N ASN A 39 7.06 9.09 -2.24
CA ASN A 39 6.15 7.96 -1.98
C ASN A 39 6.75 6.67 -2.52
N ALA A 40 7.28 6.69 -3.74
CA ALA A 40 7.94 5.55 -4.36
C ALA A 40 9.07 4.99 -3.49
N ARG A 41 9.89 5.87 -2.89
CA ARG A 41 10.95 5.46 -1.94
C ARG A 41 10.40 4.64 -0.78
N THR A 42 9.27 5.04 -0.21
CA THR A 42 8.63 4.30 0.88
C THR A 42 8.25 2.90 0.43
N PHE A 43 7.63 2.77 -0.74
CA PHE A 43 7.16 1.48 -1.26
C PHE A 43 8.33 0.54 -1.60
N VAL A 44 9.41 1.07 -2.18
CA VAL A 44 10.64 0.30 -2.43
C VAL A 44 11.24 -0.21 -1.10
N VAL A 45 11.31 0.62 -0.06
CA VAL A 45 11.85 0.21 1.25
C VAL A 45 11.04 -0.94 1.84
N PHE A 46 9.71 -0.86 1.83
CA PHE A 46 8.86 -1.92 2.38
C PHE A 46 8.84 -3.19 1.52
N ASP A 47 9.03 -3.06 0.21
CA ASP A 47 9.22 -4.21 -0.67
C ASP A 47 10.52 -4.97 -0.33
N VAL A 48 11.61 -4.23 -0.10
CA VAL A 48 12.88 -4.82 0.37
C VAL A 48 12.70 -5.51 1.72
N VAL A 49 11.97 -4.89 2.66
CA VAL A 49 11.67 -5.52 3.96
C VAL A 49 10.89 -6.82 3.78
N ALA A 50 9.86 -6.82 2.94
CA ALA A 50 9.05 -8.03 2.68
C ALA A 50 9.89 -9.14 2.03
N LYS A 51 10.71 -8.80 1.02
CA LYS A 51 11.64 -9.74 0.38
C LYS A 51 12.65 -10.31 1.37
N TYR A 52 13.21 -9.47 2.23
CA TYR A 52 14.15 -9.92 3.25
C TYR A 52 13.49 -10.85 4.28
N LEU A 53 12.28 -10.55 4.72
CA LEU A 53 11.52 -11.43 5.63
C LEU A 53 11.25 -12.80 4.99
N ARG A 54 10.85 -12.82 3.72
CA ARG A 54 10.67 -14.07 2.95
C ARG A 54 11.99 -14.84 2.82
N TYR A 55 13.09 -14.16 2.53
CA TYR A 55 14.43 -14.75 2.50
C TYR A 55 14.82 -15.40 3.85
N ARG A 56 14.38 -14.79 4.97
CA ARG A 56 14.58 -15.34 6.33
C ARG A 56 13.63 -16.49 6.67
N GLY A 57 12.81 -16.95 5.72
CA GLY A 57 11.91 -18.10 5.87
C GLY A 57 10.57 -17.77 6.52
N TYR A 58 10.18 -16.49 6.55
CA TYR A 58 8.83 -16.09 6.97
C TYR A 58 7.84 -16.15 5.82
N ASP A 59 6.61 -16.58 6.11
CA ASP A 59 5.45 -16.46 5.24
C ASP A 59 4.86 -15.05 5.41
N VAL A 60 5.07 -14.19 4.41
CA VAL A 60 4.71 -12.77 4.48
C VAL A 60 3.50 -12.48 3.61
N ASN A 61 2.37 -12.24 4.24
CA ASN A 61 1.19 -11.64 3.62
C ASN A 61 1.35 -10.11 3.67
N TYR A 62 1.68 -9.50 2.53
CA TYR A 62 1.89 -8.05 2.43
C TYR A 62 0.76 -7.42 1.64
N ILE A 63 -0.07 -6.64 2.32
CA ILE A 63 -1.18 -5.89 1.73
C ILE A 63 -0.84 -4.41 1.71
N GLN A 64 -1.13 -3.75 0.58
CA GLN A 64 -1.08 -2.32 0.43
C GLN A 64 -2.39 -1.83 -0.18
N ASN A 65 -3.05 -0.87 0.49
CA ASN A 65 -4.27 -0.30 -0.06
C ASN A 65 -3.98 0.67 -1.20
N ILE A 66 -4.96 0.85 -2.07
CA ILE A 66 -5.05 1.97 -3.01
C ILE A 66 -6.30 2.75 -2.63
N THR A 67 -6.13 4.03 -2.27
CA THR A 67 -7.26 4.91 -1.96
C THR A 67 -7.77 5.50 -3.28
N ASP A 68 -8.79 4.86 -3.83
CA ASP A 68 -9.42 5.18 -5.11
C ASP A 68 -10.76 5.94 -4.95
N ILE A 69 -11.07 6.36 -3.74
CA ILE A 69 -12.17 7.27 -3.40
C ILE A 69 -11.68 8.31 -2.40
N ASP A 70 -11.69 9.58 -2.79
CA ASP A 70 -11.24 10.72 -1.97
C ASP A 70 -11.75 12.02 -2.60
N ASN A 71 -11.92 13.08 -1.81
CA ASN A 71 -12.35 14.39 -2.34
C ASN A 71 -11.42 14.92 -3.43
N LYS A 72 -10.12 14.70 -3.32
CA LYS A 72 -9.14 15.13 -4.33
C LYS A 72 -9.37 14.44 -5.68
N ILE A 73 -9.77 13.18 -5.69
CA ILE A 73 -10.10 12.44 -6.91
C ILE A 73 -11.36 13.05 -7.54
N ILE A 74 -12.40 13.28 -6.73
CA ILE A 74 -13.68 13.85 -7.19
C ILE A 74 -13.46 15.24 -7.81
N GLU A 75 -12.73 16.10 -7.11
CA GLU A 75 -12.42 17.46 -7.58
C GLU A 75 -11.63 17.46 -8.90
N ARG A 76 -10.67 16.55 -9.05
CA ARG A 76 -9.86 16.44 -10.27
C ARG A 76 -10.68 15.88 -11.44
N ALA A 77 -11.46 14.84 -11.19
CA ALA A 77 -12.35 14.25 -12.18
C ALA A 77 -13.37 15.28 -12.71
N GLN A 78 -13.96 16.08 -11.81
CA GLN A 78 -14.87 17.17 -12.20
C GLN A 78 -14.19 18.22 -13.08
N LYS A 79 -12.94 18.60 -12.79
CA LYS A 79 -12.18 19.57 -13.61
C LYS A 79 -11.87 19.02 -15.01
N GLU A 80 -11.66 17.70 -15.13
CA GLU A 80 -11.42 17.03 -16.42
C GLU A 80 -12.72 16.61 -17.13
N GLY A 81 -13.89 16.71 -16.46
CA GLY A 81 -15.17 16.34 -17.03
C GLY A 81 -15.35 14.83 -17.19
N VAL A 82 -14.71 14.02 -16.34
CA VAL A 82 -14.77 12.56 -16.38
C VAL A 82 -15.37 11.99 -15.10
N ASP A 83 -15.78 10.72 -15.14
CA ASP A 83 -16.24 10.01 -13.96
C ASP A 83 -15.10 9.80 -12.95
N SER A 84 -15.41 9.92 -11.65
CA SER A 84 -14.39 9.84 -10.59
C SER A 84 -13.77 8.45 -10.42
N LEU A 85 -14.53 7.38 -10.67
CA LEU A 85 -14.02 6.01 -10.61
C LEU A 85 -13.14 5.70 -11.82
N GLU A 86 -13.52 6.19 -13.01
CA GLU A 86 -12.70 6.09 -14.21
C GLU A 86 -11.38 6.85 -14.06
N TYR A 87 -11.44 8.06 -13.48
CA TYR A 87 -10.27 8.86 -13.14
C TYR A 87 -9.34 8.12 -12.19
N ALA A 88 -9.88 7.61 -11.07
CA ALA A 88 -9.11 6.86 -10.09
C ALA A 88 -8.49 5.59 -10.67
N LYS A 89 -9.24 4.87 -11.51
CA LYS A 89 -8.74 3.68 -12.20
C LYS A 89 -7.53 3.99 -13.06
N LYS A 90 -7.58 5.05 -13.89
CA LYS A 90 -6.45 5.49 -14.72
C LYS A 90 -5.17 5.67 -13.90
N TYR A 91 -5.22 6.42 -12.78
CA TYR A 91 -4.04 6.67 -11.96
C TYR A 91 -3.63 5.46 -11.09
N SER A 92 -4.58 4.59 -10.76
CA SER A 92 -4.28 3.30 -10.12
C SER A 92 -3.48 2.37 -11.04
N ASP A 93 -3.84 2.31 -12.32
CA ASP A 93 -3.13 1.49 -13.29
C ASP A 93 -1.71 2.04 -13.54
N ILE A 94 -1.57 3.36 -13.72
CA ILE A 94 -0.27 4.03 -13.83
C ILE A 94 0.61 3.77 -12.59
N PHE A 95 0.03 3.89 -11.40
CA PHE A 95 0.75 3.59 -10.15
C PHE A 95 1.30 2.17 -10.13
N LYS A 96 0.51 1.18 -10.53
CA LYS A 96 0.94 -0.22 -10.56
C LYS A 96 2.07 -0.46 -11.57
N GLU A 97 1.99 0.20 -12.74
CA GLU A 97 3.06 0.18 -13.75
C GLU A 97 4.35 0.79 -13.24
N ASP A 98 4.29 1.96 -12.58
CA ASP A 98 5.44 2.60 -11.95
C ASP A 98 6.07 1.70 -10.87
N MET A 99 5.26 1.05 -10.03
CA MET A 99 5.75 0.13 -9.01
C MET A 99 6.43 -1.09 -9.63
N GLN A 100 5.86 -1.63 -10.68
CA GLN A 100 6.46 -2.75 -11.42
C GLN A 100 7.81 -2.34 -12.06
N ALA A 101 7.87 -1.15 -12.67
CA ALA A 101 9.10 -0.63 -13.26
C ALA A 101 10.22 -0.42 -12.21
N LEU A 102 9.84 -0.05 -10.97
CA LEU A 102 10.76 0.07 -9.83
C LEU A 102 11.10 -1.29 -9.17
N GLY A 103 10.55 -2.40 -9.65
CA GLY A 103 10.78 -3.73 -9.09
C GLY A 103 10.06 -3.99 -7.77
N VAL A 104 9.04 -3.19 -7.43
CA VAL A 104 8.16 -3.38 -6.26
C VAL A 104 7.12 -4.44 -6.61
N THR A 105 7.35 -5.67 -6.18
CA THR A 105 6.54 -6.84 -6.57
C THR A 105 5.95 -7.61 -5.40
N SER A 106 6.24 -7.18 -4.17
CA SER A 106 5.83 -7.91 -2.97
C SER A 106 4.40 -7.65 -2.51
N PRO A 107 3.81 -6.45 -2.67
CA PRO A 107 2.49 -6.17 -2.12
C PRO A 107 1.36 -6.77 -2.97
N GLU A 108 0.31 -7.22 -2.29
CA GLU A 108 -1.01 -7.40 -2.86
C GLU A 108 -1.76 -6.08 -2.74
N TYR A 109 -2.14 -5.48 -3.88
CA TYR A 109 -2.88 -4.22 -3.88
C TYR A 109 -4.37 -4.46 -3.67
N LYS A 110 -4.98 -3.67 -2.78
CA LYS A 110 -6.42 -3.69 -2.48
C LYS A 110 -6.99 -2.29 -2.67
N ASN A 111 -7.94 -2.14 -3.58
CA ASN A 111 -8.66 -0.89 -3.75
C ASN A 111 -9.64 -0.68 -2.59
N ALA A 112 -9.77 0.56 -2.12
CA ALA A 112 -10.71 0.88 -1.03
C ALA A 112 -12.16 0.65 -1.46
N THR A 113 -12.50 0.95 -2.72
CA THR A 113 -13.85 0.76 -3.27
C THR A 113 -14.30 -0.70 -3.33
N ASP A 114 -13.37 -1.66 -3.45
CA ASP A 114 -13.68 -3.10 -3.44
C ASP A 114 -14.16 -3.60 -2.07
N HIS A 115 -14.00 -2.79 -1.00
CA HIS A 115 -14.26 -3.15 0.39
C HIS A 115 -15.27 -2.23 1.10
N ILE A 116 -16.05 -1.46 0.34
CA ILE A 116 -17.08 -0.55 0.91
C ILE A 116 -18.04 -1.25 1.88
N PRO A 117 -18.58 -2.46 1.58
CA PRO A 117 -19.48 -3.15 2.52
C PRO A 117 -18.83 -3.47 3.86
N GLU A 118 -17.53 -3.82 3.86
CA GLU A 118 -16.76 -4.09 5.07
C GLU A 118 -16.52 -2.81 5.87
N VAL A 119 -16.21 -1.71 5.19
CA VAL A 119 -16.03 -0.38 5.82
C VAL A 119 -17.32 0.05 6.50
N ILE A 120 -18.48 -0.04 5.82
CA ILE A 120 -19.79 0.32 6.38
C ILE A 120 -20.12 -0.49 7.65
N LYS A 121 -19.73 -1.77 7.71
CA LYS A 121 -19.96 -2.59 8.89
C LYS A 121 -19.11 -2.21 10.11
N GLN A 122 -18.05 -1.43 9.91
CA GLN A 122 -17.15 -0.98 10.99
C GLN A 122 -17.52 0.38 11.56
N VAL A 123 -18.39 1.14 10.89
CA VAL A 123 -18.90 2.44 11.30
C VAL A 123 -20.24 2.29 12.02
#